data_b019cd3b03e839bc3d55b06dffc9cd76
#
_entry.id   b019cd3b03e839bc3d55b06dffc9cd76
#
_cell.length_a   1.000
_cell.length_b   1.000
_cell.length_c   1.000
_cell.angle_alpha   90.00
_cell.angle_beta   90.00
_cell.angle_gamma   90.00
#
_symmetry.space_group_name_H-M   'P 1'
#
loop_
_entity.id
_entity.type
_entity.pdbx_description
1 polymer ?
#
loop_
_entity_poly.entity_id
_entity_poly.type
_entity_poly.pdbx_seq_one_letter_code
_entity_poly.pdbx_strand_id
1 'polypeptide(L)' 'MMAQRQIRDWCAKDGRKLGWIAQQIPVASSSFSRWMTGRFVPSAVYRHRIADITGIEDLRFEENWVSK' A
#
# COMPACT_ATOMS: atom_id res chain seq x y z
N MET A 1 7.29 7.51 8.93
CA MET A 1 5.88 7.08 8.86
C MET A 1 5.79 5.79 8.09
N MET A 2 5.01 4.84 8.55
CA MET A 2 4.86 3.56 7.86
C MET A 2 4.09 3.72 6.54
N ALA A 3 4.41 2.87 5.57
CA ALA A 3 3.80 2.93 4.24
C ALA A 3 2.30 2.73 4.27
N GLN A 4 1.80 1.84 5.12
CA GLN A 4 0.36 1.59 5.22
C GLN A 4 -0.42 2.86 5.51
N ARG A 5 0.07 3.68 6.43
CA ARG A 5 -0.58 4.93 6.77
C ARG A 5 -0.46 5.96 5.64
N GLN A 6 0.70 6.05 5.02
CA GLN A 6 0.91 6.97 3.91
C GLN A 6 -0.03 6.65 2.75
N ILE A 7 -0.21 5.37 2.44
CA ILE A 7 -1.10 4.93 1.38
C ILE A 7 -2.55 5.27 1.70
N ARG A 8 -2.98 5.02 2.93
CA ARG A 8 -4.34 5.36 3.35
C ARG A 8 -4.61 6.85 3.27
N ASP A 9 -3.66 7.66 3.73
CA ASP A 9 -3.78 9.12 3.69
C ASP A 9 -3.84 9.62 2.23
N TRP A 10 -3.02 9.02 1.37
CA TRP A 10 -3.03 9.37 -0.06
C TRP A 10 -4.39 9.06 -0.69
N CYS A 11 -4.93 7.90 -0.40
CA CYS A 11 -6.26 7.50 -0.92
C CYS A 11 -7.35 8.44 -0.42
N ALA A 12 -7.30 8.81 0.84
CA ALA A 12 -8.29 9.72 1.42
C ALA A 12 -8.26 11.10 0.75
N LYS A 13 -7.07 11.61 0.48
CA LYS A 13 -6.92 12.92 -0.19
C LYS A 13 -7.43 12.90 -1.62
N ASP A 14 -7.20 11.81 -2.33
CA ASP A 14 -7.60 11.67 -3.73
C ASP A 14 -9.03 11.16 -3.90
N GLY A 15 -9.69 10.81 -2.79
CA GLY A 15 -11.03 10.22 -2.85
C GLY A 15 -11.04 8.84 -3.49
N ARG A 16 -9.94 8.10 -3.41
CA ARG A 16 -9.81 6.78 -4.02
C ARG A 16 -9.84 5.69 -2.95
N LYS A 17 -10.30 4.52 -3.34
CA LYS A 17 -10.30 3.35 -2.46
C LYS A 17 -8.98 2.61 -2.58
N LEU A 18 -8.58 1.90 -1.51
CA LEU A 18 -7.36 1.09 -1.53
C LEU A 18 -7.36 0.06 -2.65
N GLY A 19 -8.53 -0.52 -2.95
CA GLY A 19 -8.65 -1.48 -4.04
C GLY A 19 -8.28 -0.91 -5.41
N TRP A 20 -8.42 0.40 -5.61
CA TRP A 20 -8.01 1.04 -6.84
C TRP A 20 -6.50 0.85 -7.08
N ILE A 21 -5.70 1.01 -6.02
CA ILE A 21 -4.25 0.81 -6.13
C ILE A 21 -3.94 -0.63 -6.51
N ALA A 22 -4.62 -1.60 -5.90
CA ALA A 22 -4.41 -3.00 -6.20
C ALA A 22 -4.68 -3.31 -7.68
N GLN A 23 -5.66 -2.65 -8.29
CA GLN A 23 -5.96 -2.80 -9.70
C GLN A 23 -4.87 -2.21 -10.60
N GLN A 24 -4.25 -1.13 -10.16
CA GLN A 24 -3.25 -0.43 -10.96
C GLN A 24 -1.89 -1.14 -11.02
N ILE A 25 -1.49 -1.83 -9.95
CA ILE A 25 -0.14 -2.45 -9.90
C ILE A 25 0.07 -3.71 -10.72
N PRO A 26 -0.85 -4.50 -11.29
CA PRO A 26 -2.04 -5.12 -10.77
C PRO A 26 -1.70 -6.28 -9.83
N VAL A 27 -2.42 -6.39 -8.76
CA VAL A 27 -2.24 -7.46 -7.77
C VAL A 27 -3.62 -7.83 -7.21
N ALA A 28 -3.77 -9.05 -6.74
CA ALA A 28 -5.02 -9.47 -6.13
C ALA A 28 -5.31 -8.60 -4.91
N SER A 29 -6.56 -8.18 -4.74
CA SER A 29 -6.95 -7.35 -3.60
C SER A 29 -6.66 -8.03 -2.27
N SER A 30 -6.75 -9.36 -2.21
CA SER A 30 -6.39 -10.12 -1.01
C SER A 30 -4.91 -9.98 -0.64
N SER A 31 -4.03 -9.99 -1.65
CA SER A 31 -2.59 -9.79 -1.42
C SER A 31 -2.31 -8.37 -0.94
N PHE A 32 -2.93 -7.39 -1.58
CA PHE A 32 -2.76 -6.00 -1.19
C PHE A 32 -3.25 -5.78 0.25
N SER A 33 -4.39 -6.36 0.59
CA SER A 33 -4.94 -6.31 1.95
C SER A 33 -3.95 -6.86 2.98
N ARG A 34 -3.27 -7.96 2.67
CA ARG A 34 -2.27 -8.54 3.56
C ARG A 34 -1.09 -7.60 3.81
N TRP A 35 -0.68 -6.86 2.78
CA TRP A 35 0.37 -5.84 2.96
C TRP A 35 -0.13 -4.71 3.86
N MET A 36 -1.37 -4.28 3.67
CA MET A 36 -1.93 -3.16 4.43
C MET A 36 -2.20 -3.52 5.89
N THR A 37 -2.36 -4.80 6.21
CA THR A 37 -2.55 -5.26 7.58
C THR A 37 -1.25 -5.71 8.25
N GLY A 38 -0.15 -5.73 7.49
CA GLY A 38 1.15 -6.11 8.03
C GLY A 38 1.41 -7.61 8.09
N ARG A 39 0.57 -8.42 7.46
CA ARG A 39 0.80 -9.88 7.42
C ARG A 39 1.99 -10.24 6.54
N PHE A 40 2.17 -9.52 5.44
CA PHE A 40 3.27 -9.72 4.53
C PHE A 40 3.81 -8.37 4.09
N VAL A 41 5.08 -8.33 3.75
CA VAL A 41 5.72 -7.14 3.18
C VAL A 41 5.83 -7.36 1.66
N PRO A 42 5.40 -6.39 0.84
CA PRO A 42 5.52 -6.54 -0.61
C PRO A 42 6.98 -6.53 -1.04
N SER A 43 7.27 -7.20 -2.17
CA SER A 43 8.61 -7.18 -2.73
C SER A 43 8.98 -5.77 -3.22
N ALA A 44 10.27 -5.54 -3.47
CA ALA A 44 10.74 -4.26 -3.96
C ALA A 44 10.03 -3.85 -5.26
N VAL A 45 9.74 -4.79 -6.15
CA VAL A 45 9.03 -4.52 -7.40
C VAL A 45 7.66 -3.89 -7.14
N TYR A 46 6.89 -4.47 -6.23
CA TYR A 46 5.57 -3.96 -5.91
C TYR A 46 5.64 -2.63 -5.17
N ARG A 47 6.61 -2.47 -4.29
CA ARG A 47 6.80 -1.19 -3.60
C ARG A 47 7.11 -0.08 -4.59
N HIS A 48 7.94 -0.34 -5.59
CA HIS A 48 8.23 0.64 -6.64
C HIS A 48 6.98 0.99 -7.44
N ARG A 49 6.15 0.02 -7.76
CA ARG A 49 4.92 0.28 -8.49
C ARG A 49 3.94 1.15 -7.69
N ILE A 50 3.83 0.87 -6.39
CA ILE A 50 2.99 1.69 -5.51
C ILE A 50 3.55 3.11 -5.43
N ALA A 51 4.86 3.25 -5.31
CA ALA A 51 5.50 4.56 -5.26
C ALA A 51 5.26 5.37 -6.54
N ASP A 52 5.33 4.71 -7.69
CA ASP A 52 5.07 5.37 -8.97
C ASP A 52 3.63 5.88 -9.08
N ILE A 53 2.67 5.12 -8.57
CA ILE A 53 1.25 5.49 -8.62
C ILE A 53 0.93 6.62 -7.66
N THR A 54 1.46 6.55 -6.44
CA THR A 54 1.11 7.47 -5.37
C THR A 54 2.05 8.68 -5.30
N GLY A 55 3.23 8.59 -5.90
CA GLY A 55 4.25 9.62 -5.74
C GLY A 55 4.91 9.63 -4.37
N ILE A 56 4.63 8.62 -3.54
CA ILE A 56 5.23 8.52 -2.21
C ILE A 56 6.59 7.86 -2.34
N GLU A 57 7.63 8.52 -1.89
CA GLU A 57 8.98 7.95 -1.87
C GLU A 57 9.22 7.19 -0.56
N ASP A 58 10.14 6.22 -0.61
CA ASP A 58 10.62 5.51 0.57
C ASP A 58 9.49 4.82 1.35
N LEU A 59 8.71 4.00 0.63
CA LEU A 59 7.65 3.23 1.25
C LEU A 59 8.24 2.11 2.12
N ARG A 60 8.00 2.18 3.41
CA ARG A 60 8.44 1.18 4.38
C ARG A 60 7.23 0.50 4.98
N PHE A 61 6.93 -0.70 4.50
CA PHE A 61 5.86 -1.51 5.06
C PHE A 61 6.33 -2.16 6.34
N GLU A 62 5.51 -2.10 7.39
CA GLU A 62 5.82 -2.72 8.65
C GLU A 62 5.13 -4.06 8.78
N GLU A 63 5.91 -5.09 9.15
CA GLU A 63 5.36 -6.40 9.49
C GLU A 63 4.60 -6.32 10.80
N ASN A 64 3.56 -7.15 10.89
CA ASN A 64 2.74 -7.26 12.10
C ASN A 64 2.05 -5.95 12.50
N TRP A 65 1.95 -5.01 11.58
CA TRP A 65 1.20 -3.80 11.85
C TRP A 65 -0.29 -4.13 11.88
N VAL A 66 -0.94 -3.76 12.96
CA VAL A 66 -2.36 -3.98 13.12
C VAL A 66 -3.07 -2.65 13.14
N SER A 67 -4.01 -2.48 12.22
CA SER A 67 -4.85 -1.29 12.17
C SER A 67 -5.87 -1.38 13.30
N LYS A 68 -5.73 -0.52 14.26
CA LYS A 68 -6.67 -0.46 15.38
C LYS A 68 -7.59 0.73 15.24
#